data_f165ca1de37cdb25b0c825c3c5c3ce13
#
_entry.id   f165ca1de37cdb25b0c825c3c5c3ce13
#
_cell.length_a   1.000
_cell.length_b   1.000
_cell.length_c   1.000
_cell.angle_alpha   90.00
_cell.angle_beta   90.00
_cell.angle_gamma   90.00
#
_symmetry.space_group_name_H-M   'P 1'
#
loop_
_entity.id
_entity.type
_entity.pdbx_description
1 polymer ?
#
loop_
_entity_poly.entity_id
_entity_poly.type
_entity_poly.pdbx_seq_one_letter_code
_entity_poly.pdbx_strand_id
1 'polypeptide(L)'
;METREWKTIKEYQDILFDFYNGIAKITINRPRYRNAFTPTTTSEISDALYYCRECQDINVVVLTGAGDKAFCSGGDMHVKGHGGYIGTDGVPRLNVLDVQKQIRSLPKPVIAMVNGYAIGGGHVLHVVCDLTIASENAIFGQTGPKVGSFDAGFGSSYLARIVGQKKAREIWFLCRQYSAQEALEMGLVNTVVPFDRLEDETVAWAEKMMEHSPLALRMIKAGLNAELDGQAGIQELAGDATMLYYMTEEAQEGGKAFLEKRKPRFQDYPKLP
;
A
#
# COMPACT_ATOMS: atom_id res chain seq x y z
N MET A 1 24.07 11.46 13.27
CA MET A 1 23.09 10.49 12.76
C MET A 1 23.86 9.31 12.21
N GLU A 2 23.62 8.11 12.67
CA GLU A 2 24.17 6.91 12.02
C GLU A 2 23.51 6.80 10.64
N THR A 3 24.33 6.72 9.60
CA THR A 3 23.88 6.49 8.23
C THR A 3 23.30 5.08 8.15
N ARG A 4 22.00 4.94 7.89
CA ARG A 4 21.37 3.63 7.69
C ARG A 4 21.92 2.98 6.43
N GLU A 5 22.37 1.75 6.55
CA GLU A 5 22.82 0.95 5.41
C GLU A 5 21.66 0.14 4.85
N TRP A 6 21.01 0.68 3.82
CA TRP A 6 20.00 -0.03 3.06
C TRP A 6 20.67 -1.05 2.13
N LYS A 7 20.21 -2.30 2.17
CA LYS A 7 20.73 -3.39 1.32
C LYS A 7 19.74 -3.69 0.21
N THR A 8 20.20 -3.66 -1.03
CA THR A 8 19.35 -4.00 -2.18
C THR A 8 18.92 -5.46 -2.11
N ILE A 9 17.59 -5.68 -2.19
CA ILE A 9 16.97 -7.02 -2.23
C ILE A 9 17.03 -7.58 -3.65
N LYS A 10 16.63 -6.76 -4.62
CA LYS A 10 16.55 -7.14 -6.03
C LYS A 10 16.72 -5.92 -6.92
N GLU A 11 17.42 -6.09 -8.01
CA GLU A 11 17.61 -5.05 -9.03
C GLU A 11 16.39 -4.97 -9.95
N TYR A 12 15.95 -3.74 -10.23
CA TYR A 12 14.86 -3.42 -11.14
C TYR A 12 15.22 -2.24 -12.03
N GLN A 13 14.43 -1.97 -13.05
CA GLN A 13 14.65 -0.87 -13.99
C GLN A 13 14.10 0.46 -13.47
N ASP A 14 12.88 0.46 -12.99
CA ASP A 14 12.11 1.66 -12.65
C ASP A 14 11.98 1.89 -11.14
N ILE A 15 12.35 0.91 -10.31
CA ILE A 15 12.30 1.03 -8.85
C ILE A 15 13.62 0.64 -8.19
N LEU A 16 13.85 1.11 -6.97
CA LEU A 16 14.82 0.54 -6.04
C LEU A 16 14.06 -0.28 -5.00
N PHE A 17 14.61 -1.44 -4.64
CA PHE A 17 13.99 -2.32 -3.66
C PHE A 17 15.00 -2.75 -2.62
N ASP A 18 14.93 -2.12 -1.45
CA ASP A 18 15.94 -2.18 -0.42
C ASP A 18 15.38 -2.70 0.91
N PHE A 19 16.25 -3.21 1.76
CA PHE A 19 15.94 -3.76 3.08
C PHE A 19 16.80 -3.11 4.16
N TYR A 20 16.20 -2.82 5.29
CA TYR A 20 16.87 -2.41 6.52
C TYR A 20 16.05 -2.86 7.72
N ASN A 21 16.64 -3.68 8.61
CA ASN A 21 16.09 -4.02 9.94
C ASN A 21 14.59 -4.37 9.94
N GLY A 22 14.16 -5.32 9.10
CA GLY A 22 12.75 -5.72 9.01
C GLY A 22 11.85 -4.81 8.16
N ILE A 23 12.41 -3.75 7.59
CA ILE A 23 11.71 -2.78 6.75
C ILE A 23 12.12 -2.98 5.30
N ALA A 24 11.17 -3.19 4.40
CA ALA A 24 11.39 -3.13 2.96
C ALA A 24 11.02 -1.75 2.44
N LYS A 25 11.88 -1.15 1.61
CA LYS A 25 11.64 0.14 0.98
C LYS A 25 11.56 -0.02 -0.53
N ILE A 26 10.40 0.29 -1.10
CA ILE A 26 10.13 0.34 -2.53
C ILE A 26 10.18 1.82 -2.95
N THR A 27 11.17 2.19 -3.75
CA THR A 27 11.37 3.57 -4.21
C THR A 27 11.11 3.64 -5.70
N ILE A 28 10.10 4.38 -6.15
CA ILE A 28 9.91 4.67 -7.58
C ILE A 28 11.08 5.53 -8.04
N ASN A 29 11.91 5.02 -8.95
CA ASN A 29 13.17 5.64 -9.35
C ASN A 29 13.14 6.16 -10.78
N ARG A 30 12.20 7.08 -11.05
CA ARG A 30 12.07 7.78 -12.33
C ARG A 30 12.04 9.31 -12.11
N PRO A 31 13.05 9.90 -11.43
CA PRO A 31 13.01 11.31 -10.99
C PRO A 31 12.91 12.30 -12.16
N ARG A 32 13.45 11.97 -13.36
CA ARG A 32 13.31 12.79 -14.58
C ARG A 32 11.87 12.97 -15.03
N TYR A 33 10.99 12.03 -14.67
CA TYR A 33 9.56 12.02 -14.97
C TYR A 33 8.72 12.25 -13.69
N ARG A 34 9.31 12.87 -12.65
CA ARG A 34 8.66 13.07 -11.34
C ARG A 34 8.05 11.78 -10.79
N ASN A 35 8.76 10.68 -10.96
CA ASN A 35 8.35 9.34 -10.52
C ASN A 35 6.98 8.91 -11.07
N ALA A 36 6.61 9.37 -12.27
CA ALA A 36 5.43 8.88 -12.98
C ALA A 36 5.61 7.39 -13.31
N PHE A 37 4.56 6.60 -13.08
CA PHE A 37 4.62 5.15 -13.33
C PHE A 37 4.29 4.78 -14.78
N THR A 38 4.94 3.75 -15.27
CA THR A 38 4.67 3.04 -16.53
C THR A 38 4.14 1.63 -16.21
N PRO A 39 3.74 0.83 -17.22
CA PRO A 39 3.48 -0.60 -17.04
C PRO A 39 4.67 -1.37 -16.44
N THR A 40 5.91 -1.01 -16.77
CA THR A 40 7.12 -1.59 -16.16
C THR A 40 7.17 -1.26 -14.67
N THR A 41 7.05 0.01 -14.32
CA THR A 41 7.08 0.47 -12.92
C THR A 41 6.02 -0.27 -12.07
N THR A 42 4.79 -0.39 -12.58
CA THR A 42 3.72 -1.06 -11.84
C THR A 42 3.93 -2.56 -11.72
N SER A 43 4.51 -3.21 -12.73
CA SER A 43 4.86 -4.63 -12.69
C SER A 43 5.96 -4.90 -11.67
N GLU A 44 6.99 -4.04 -11.61
CA GLU A 44 8.08 -4.17 -10.65
C GLU A 44 7.63 -3.93 -9.21
N ILE A 45 6.77 -2.91 -8.97
CA ILE A 45 6.15 -2.70 -7.65
C ILE A 45 5.31 -3.92 -7.24
N SER A 46 4.54 -4.48 -8.17
CA SER A 46 3.72 -5.67 -7.92
C SER A 46 4.58 -6.88 -7.51
N ASP A 47 5.68 -7.10 -8.20
CA ASP A 47 6.64 -8.18 -7.88
C ASP A 47 7.32 -7.95 -6.52
N ALA A 48 7.73 -6.72 -6.22
CA ALA A 48 8.31 -6.35 -4.92
C ALA A 48 7.29 -6.52 -3.77
N LEU A 49 6.03 -6.15 -3.96
CA LEU A 49 4.96 -6.36 -2.97
C LEU A 49 4.69 -7.85 -2.74
N TYR A 50 4.71 -8.66 -3.82
CA TYR A 50 4.58 -10.11 -3.70
C TYR A 50 5.75 -10.70 -2.89
N TYR A 51 6.98 -10.27 -3.17
CA TYR A 51 8.14 -10.66 -2.37
C TYR A 51 7.98 -10.27 -0.89
N CYS A 52 7.52 -9.04 -0.62
CA CYS A 52 7.26 -8.59 0.76
C CYS A 52 6.19 -9.44 1.46
N ARG A 53 5.19 -9.94 0.72
CA ARG A 53 4.15 -10.83 1.27
C ARG A 53 4.75 -12.12 1.81
N GLU A 54 5.64 -12.75 1.04
CA GLU A 54 6.18 -14.09 1.32
C GLU A 54 7.39 -14.07 2.26
N CYS A 55 8.17 -12.99 2.29
CA CYS A 55 9.42 -12.92 3.04
C CYS A 55 9.16 -12.74 4.55
N GLN A 56 9.63 -13.70 5.37
CA GLN A 56 9.44 -13.68 6.83
C GLN A 56 10.23 -12.57 7.52
N ASP A 57 11.34 -12.12 6.94
CA ASP A 57 12.20 -11.10 7.53
C ASP A 57 11.64 -9.68 7.37
N ILE A 58 10.64 -9.47 6.49
CA ILE A 58 9.99 -8.19 6.27
C ILE A 58 8.75 -8.07 7.15
N ASN A 59 8.69 -7.02 7.95
CA ASN A 59 7.57 -6.71 8.84
C ASN A 59 6.74 -5.50 8.38
N VAL A 60 7.41 -4.49 7.82
CA VAL A 60 6.79 -3.23 7.37
C VAL A 60 7.31 -2.89 5.98
N VAL A 61 6.45 -2.36 5.13
CA VAL A 61 6.80 -1.90 3.79
C VAL A 61 6.68 -0.38 3.72
N VAL A 62 7.66 0.27 3.14
CA VAL A 62 7.67 1.71 2.84
C VAL A 62 7.61 1.90 1.33
N LEU A 63 6.68 2.71 0.86
CA LEU A 63 6.58 3.14 -0.53
C LEU A 63 6.96 4.61 -0.63
N THR A 64 7.88 4.96 -1.54
CA THR A 64 8.36 6.35 -1.72
C THR A 64 8.77 6.64 -3.15
N GLY A 65 9.20 7.86 -3.43
CA GLY A 65 9.79 8.28 -4.70
C GLY A 65 11.24 8.73 -4.56
N ALA A 66 12.05 8.52 -5.57
CA ALA A 66 13.45 8.97 -5.59
C ALA A 66 13.54 10.51 -5.66
N GLY A 67 14.50 11.08 -4.92
CA GLY A 67 14.78 12.52 -4.88
C GLY A 67 13.84 13.31 -3.98
N ASP A 68 13.80 14.62 -4.19
CA ASP A 68 13.08 15.60 -3.35
C ASP A 68 11.87 16.25 -4.05
N LYS A 69 11.58 15.86 -5.29
CA LYS A 69 10.58 16.55 -6.12
C LYS A 69 9.22 15.89 -6.08
N ALA A 70 9.18 14.56 -6.09
CA ALA A 70 7.91 13.86 -6.19
C ALA A 70 7.97 12.48 -5.53
N PHE A 71 6.93 12.16 -4.82
CA PHE A 71 6.57 10.78 -4.49
C PHE A 71 6.18 10.04 -5.77
N CYS A 72 5.12 10.49 -6.42
CA CYS A 72 4.66 9.99 -7.70
C CYS A 72 3.67 10.98 -8.33
N SER A 73 3.90 11.38 -9.58
CA SER A 73 3.02 12.30 -10.32
C SER A 73 1.90 11.61 -11.11
N GLY A 74 1.65 10.32 -10.85
CA GLY A 74 0.63 9.53 -11.54
C GLY A 74 1.19 8.72 -12.70
N GLY A 75 0.31 8.36 -13.63
CA GLY A 75 0.73 7.62 -14.84
C GLY A 75 1.51 8.49 -15.80
N ASP A 76 2.54 7.92 -16.41
CA ASP A 76 3.38 8.63 -17.39
C ASP A 76 2.60 8.93 -18.67
N MET A 77 2.39 10.22 -18.93
CA MET A 77 1.62 10.68 -20.08
C MET A 77 2.32 10.41 -21.42
N HIS A 78 3.64 10.15 -21.43
CA HIS A 78 4.37 9.82 -22.65
C HIS A 78 4.05 8.41 -23.17
N VAL A 79 3.62 7.50 -22.28
CA VAL A 79 3.21 6.14 -22.64
C VAL A 79 1.69 5.93 -22.55
N LYS A 80 0.93 6.99 -22.27
CA LYS A 80 -0.53 6.95 -22.30
C LYS A 80 -1.03 6.93 -23.73
N GLY A 81 -1.71 5.86 -24.11
CA GLY A 81 -2.31 5.67 -25.42
C GLY A 81 -3.81 5.42 -25.37
N HIS A 82 -4.35 4.99 -26.48
CA HIS A 82 -5.75 4.58 -26.55
C HIS A 82 -5.95 3.27 -25.74
N GLY A 83 -6.81 3.36 -24.72
CA GLY A 83 -7.15 2.19 -23.88
C GLY A 83 -6.27 1.98 -22.64
N GLY A 84 -5.31 2.86 -22.36
CA GLY A 84 -4.48 2.76 -21.14
C GLY A 84 -3.05 3.20 -21.34
N TYR A 85 -2.16 2.70 -20.45
CA TYR A 85 -0.72 2.91 -20.56
C TYR A 85 -0.09 1.77 -21.36
N ILE A 86 0.68 2.11 -22.41
CA ILE A 86 1.20 1.14 -23.36
C ILE A 86 2.62 0.74 -22.93
N GLY A 87 2.82 -0.55 -22.67
CA GLY A 87 4.13 -1.11 -22.39
C GLY A 87 4.98 -1.30 -23.64
N THR A 88 6.21 -1.79 -23.48
CA THR A 88 7.14 -2.08 -24.57
C THR A 88 6.62 -3.14 -25.55
N ASP A 89 5.67 -3.96 -25.11
CA ASP A 89 4.96 -4.98 -25.91
C ASP A 89 3.77 -4.43 -26.69
N GLY A 90 3.50 -3.11 -26.62
CA GLY A 90 2.40 -2.46 -27.31
C GLY A 90 1.01 -2.70 -26.75
N VAL A 91 0.87 -3.41 -25.62
CA VAL A 91 -0.42 -3.74 -24.99
C VAL A 91 -0.84 -2.66 -24.00
N PRO A 92 -2.04 -2.05 -24.16
CA PRO A 92 -2.58 -1.10 -23.20
C PRO A 92 -2.93 -1.77 -21.86
N ARG A 93 -2.54 -1.18 -20.73
CA ARG A 93 -2.77 -1.69 -19.39
C ARG A 93 -3.14 -0.58 -18.40
N LEU A 94 -3.81 -0.99 -17.32
CA LEU A 94 -4.06 -0.15 -16.16
C LEU A 94 -3.67 -0.91 -14.85
N ASN A 95 -2.50 -1.54 -14.86
CA ASN A 95 -2.01 -2.44 -13.80
C ASN A 95 -1.82 -1.73 -12.44
N VAL A 96 -1.84 -0.41 -12.39
CA VAL A 96 -1.82 0.34 -11.14
C VAL A 96 -2.98 -0.04 -10.21
N LEU A 97 -4.12 -0.47 -10.77
CA LEU A 97 -5.25 -0.96 -9.98
C LEU A 97 -4.92 -2.25 -9.20
N ASP A 98 -4.08 -3.10 -9.78
CA ASP A 98 -3.65 -4.34 -9.12
C ASP A 98 -2.64 -4.02 -8.01
N VAL A 99 -1.73 -3.07 -8.23
CA VAL A 99 -0.83 -2.56 -7.17
C VAL A 99 -1.63 -2.00 -6.00
N GLN A 100 -2.68 -1.21 -6.26
CA GLN A 100 -3.55 -0.66 -5.22
C GLN A 100 -4.21 -1.76 -4.39
N LYS A 101 -4.75 -2.80 -5.04
CA LYS A 101 -5.34 -3.96 -4.35
C LYS A 101 -4.31 -4.73 -3.53
N GLN A 102 -3.10 -4.94 -4.08
CA GLN A 102 -2.01 -5.63 -3.39
C GLN A 102 -1.57 -4.88 -2.12
N ILE A 103 -1.46 -3.54 -2.16
CA ILE A 103 -1.15 -2.73 -0.98
C ILE A 103 -2.19 -2.96 0.12
N ARG A 104 -3.48 -2.94 -0.23
CA ARG A 104 -4.56 -3.12 0.73
C ARG A 104 -4.61 -4.54 1.31
N SER A 105 -4.41 -5.57 0.49
CA SER A 105 -4.44 -6.98 0.91
C SER A 105 -3.09 -7.51 1.43
N LEU A 106 -2.04 -6.69 1.45
CA LEU A 106 -0.75 -7.10 2.00
C LEU A 106 -0.90 -7.36 3.51
N PRO A 107 -0.53 -8.55 4.03
CA PRO A 107 -0.70 -8.89 5.46
C PRO A 107 0.35 -8.23 6.37
N LYS A 108 0.84 -7.05 5.95
CA LYS A 108 1.85 -6.24 6.65
C LYS A 108 1.51 -4.77 6.49
N PRO A 109 1.84 -3.90 7.46
CA PRO A 109 1.65 -2.46 7.31
C PRO A 109 2.44 -1.90 6.13
N VAL A 110 1.83 -0.94 5.42
CA VAL A 110 2.45 -0.18 4.34
C VAL A 110 2.41 1.31 4.66
N ILE A 111 3.55 1.96 4.70
CA ILE A 111 3.69 3.41 4.93
C ILE A 111 4.02 4.09 3.61
N ALA A 112 3.24 5.07 3.22
CA ALA A 112 3.63 6.01 2.18
C ALA A 112 4.53 7.10 2.79
N MET A 113 5.78 7.16 2.35
CA MET A 113 6.76 8.19 2.69
C MET A 113 6.77 9.22 1.55
N VAL A 114 6.01 10.31 1.73
CA VAL A 114 5.71 11.27 0.66
C VAL A 114 6.69 12.43 0.70
N ASN A 115 7.64 12.41 -0.22
CA ASN A 115 8.80 13.32 -0.32
C ASN A 115 8.62 14.50 -1.28
N GLY A 116 7.41 14.74 -1.78
CA GLY A 116 7.11 15.80 -2.76
C GLY A 116 5.73 15.62 -3.38
N TYR A 117 5.61 15.86 -4.69
CA TYR A 117 4.33 15.74 -5.38
C TYR A 117 3.73 14.32 -5.33
N ALA A 118 2.53 14.19 -4.81
CA ALA A 118 1.67 13.00 -4.84
C ALA A 118 0.39 13.36 -5.60
N ILE A 119 0.38 13.16 -6.92
CA ILE A 119 -0.64 13.70 -7.82
C ILE A 119 -1.29 12.59 -8.66
N GLY A 120 -2.59 12.70 -8.89
CA GLY A 120 -3.34 11.75 -9.73
C GLY A 120 -3.22 10.31 -9.23
N GLY A 121 -2.73 9.39 -10.06
CA GLY A 121 -2.48 8.00 -9.63
C GLY A 121 -1.48 7.90 -8.47
N GLY A 122 -0.52 8.83 -8.35
CA GLY A 122 0.40 8.92 -7.22
C GLY A 122 -0.33 9.32 -5.92
N HIS A 123 -1.32 10.20 -6.02
CA HIS A 123 -2.19 10.51 -4.87
C HIS A 123 -2.99 9.26 -4.45
N VAL A 124 -3.47 8.46 -5.40
CA VAL A 124 -4.18 7.21 -5.04
C VAL A 124 -3.26 6.20 -4.38
N LEU A 125 -2.00 6.10 -4.84
CA LEU A 125 -1.04 5.16 -4.24
C LEU A 125 -0.80 5.43 -2.74
N HIS A 126 -0.65 6.70 -2.32
CA HIS A 126 -0.51 6.98 -0.89
C HIS A 126 -1.83 6.80 -0.12
N VAL A 127 -2.98 7.11 -0.74
CA VAL A 127 -4.31 6.94 -0.13
C VAL A 127 -4.61 5.47 0.23
N VAL A 128 -4.12 4.51 -0.57
CA VAL A 128 -4.34 3.08 -0.32
C VAL A 128 -3.33 2.46 0.64
N CYS A 129 -2.24 3.16 0.97
CA CYS A 129 -1.33 2.76 2.05
C CYS A 129 -2.03 2.88 3.41
N ASP A 130 -1.55 2.14 4.41
CA ASP A 130 -2.14 2.15 5.75
C ASP A 130 -1.88 3.47 6.48
N LEU A 131 -0.70 4.06 6.27
CA LEU A 131 -0.29 5.34 6.85
C LEU A 131 0.44 6.19 5.81
N THR A 132 0.40 7.51 6.01
CA THR A 132 1.14 8.47 5.19
C THR A 132 1.93 9.44 6.08
N ILE A 133 3.24 9.46 5.90
CA ILE A 133 4.15 10.45 6.48
C ILE A 133 4.61 11.35 5.34
N ALA A 134 4.45 12.66 5.50
CA ALA A 134 4.75 13.62 4.46
C ALA A 134 5.88 14.57 4.85
N SER A 135 6.67 14.99 3.89
CA SER A 135 7.57 16.12 4.06
C SER A 135 6.82 17.43 3.90
N GLU A 136 7.32 18.51 4.52
CA GLU A 136 6.73 19.86 4.45
C GLU A 136 6.55 20.37 3.01
N ASN A 137 7.40 19.94 2.07
CA ASN A 137 7.33 20.29 0.65
C ASN A 137 6.36 19.41 -0.14
N ALA A 138 5.67 18.45 0.49
CA ALA A 138 4.74 17.57 -0.21
C ALA A 138 3.49 18.34 -0.68
N ILE A 139 3.03 17.97 -1.88
CA ILE A 139 1.84 18.53 -2.51
C ILE A 139 0.93 17.39 -2.96
N PHE A 140 -0.33 17.48 -2.59
CA PHE A 140 -1.33 16.46 -2.83
C PHE A 140 -2.43 16.96 -3.79
N GLY A 141 -2.99 16.08 -4.61
CA GLY A 141 -4.15 16.45 -5.39
C GLY A 141 -4.48 15.51 -6.54
N GLN A 142 -5.65 15.72 -7.11
CA GLN A 142 -6.13 15.03 -8.29
C GLN A 142 -6.10 15.97 -9.50
N THR A 143 -5.69 15.44 -10.64
CA THR A 143 -5.63 16.18 -11.92
C THR A 143 -6.39 15.48 -13.04
N GLY A 144 -6.94 14.29 -12.76
CA GLY A 144 -7.60 13.45 -13.73
C GLY A 144 -8.56 14.20 -14.67
N PRO A 145 -9.57 14.93 -14.17
CA PRO A 145 -10.51 15.68 -15.01
C PRO A 145 -9.86 16.71 -15.96
N LYS A 146 -8.69 17.27 -15.59
CA LYS A 146 -7.93 18.20 -16.44
C LYS A 146 -7.17 17.51 -17.56
N VAL A 147 -6.80 16.23 -17.38
CA VAL A 147 -5.90 15.49 -18.28
C VAL A 147 -6.58 14.28 -18.95
N GLY A 148 -7.91 14.24 -18.91
CA GLY A 148 -8.69 13.16 -19.52
C GLY A 148 -8.54 11.83 -18.79
N SER A 149 -8.65 11.84 -17.46
CA SER A 149 -8.60 10.63 -16.62
C SER A 149 -9.49 10.80 -15.39
N PHE A 150 -9.77 9.72 -14.67
CA PHE A 150 -10.42 9.71 -13.37
C PHE A 150 -10.14 8.38 -12.65
N ASP A 151 -10.37 8.36 -11.33
CA ASP A 151 -10.42 7.15 -10.52
C ASP A 151 -11.69 7.19 -9.66
N ALA A 152 -12.67 6.36 -10.04
CA ALA A 152 -13.94 6.25 -9.34
C ALA A 152 -13.89 5.22 -8.19
N GLY A 153 -12.79 4.49 -8.06
CA GLY A 153 -12.55 3.49 -7.02
C GLY A 153 -11.88 4.10 -5.78
N PHE A 154 -10.71 3.62 -5.43
CA PHE A 154 -9.97 4.08 -4.24
C PHE A 154 -9.66 5.57 -4.28
N GLY A 155 -9.38 6.13 -5.47
CA GLY A 155 -9.09 7.56 -5.63
C GLY A 155 -10.27 8.49 -5.32
N SER A 156 -11.50 8.01 -5.30
CA SER A 156 -12.70 8.82 -4.99
C SER A 156 -13.51 8.25 -3.83
N SER A 157 -14.04 7.03 -3.94
CA SER A 157 -14.95 6.48 -2.93
C SER A 157 -14.23 6.19 -1.60
N TYR A 158 -13.03 5.65 -1.65
CA TYR A 158 -12.22 5.42 -0.46
C TYR A 158 -11.64 6.73 0.11
N LEU A 159 -11.12 7.61 -0.76
CA LEU A 159 -10.68 8.95 -0.35
C LEU A 159 -11.78 9.69 0.45
N ALA A 160 -13.05 9.59 0.01
CA ALA A 160 -14.17 10.22 0.70
C ALA A 160 -14.44 9.66 2.11
N ARG A 161 -13.97 8.44 2.42
CA ARG A 161 -14.00 7.88 3.78
C ARG A 161 -12.94 8.51 4.69
N ILE A 162 -11.83 8.94 4.11
CA ILE A 162 -10.70 9.55 4.82
C ILE A 162 -10.98 11.03 5.09
N VAL A 163 -11.23 11.82 4.03
CA VAL A 163 -11.33 13.30 4.11
C VAL A 163 -12.75 13.82 4.16
N GLY A 164 -13.73 12.95 4.12
CA GLY A 164 -15.15 13.30 4.03
C GLY A 164 -15.62 13.65 2.61
N GLN A 165 -16.93 13.50 2.38
CA GLN A 165 -17.56 13.62 1.07
C GLN A 165 -17.37 14.98 0.40
N LYS A 166 -17.44 16.07 1.17
CA LYS A 166 -17.30 17.42 0.61
C LYS A 166 -15.89 17.72 0.15
N LYS A 167 -14.89 17.35 0.97
CA LYS A 167 -13.49 17.55 0.63
C LYS A 167 -13.03 16.68 -0.54
N ALA A 168 -13.45 15.42 -0.60
CA ALA A 168 -13.17 14.55 -1.75
C ALA A 168 -13.73 15.12 -3.07
N ARG A 169 -14.96 15.68 -3.05
CA ARG A 169 -15.52 16.35 -4.24
C ARG A 169 -14.76 17.62 -4.61
N GLU A 170 -14.35 18.42 -3.63
CA GLU A 170 -13.53 19.61 -3.86
C GLU A 170 -12.20 19.24 -4.55
N ILE A 171 -11.50 18.20 -4.03
CA ILE A 171 -10.24 17.68 -4.61
C ILE A 171 -10.46 17.29 -6.08
N TRP A 172 -11.50 16.52 -6.37
CA TRP A 172 -11.76 16.00 -7.71
C TRP A 172 -12.37 17.02 -8.68
N PHE A 173 -13.36 17.80 -8.24
CA PHE A 173 -14.08 18.68 -9.13
C PHE A 173 -13.31 19.94 -9.47
N LEU A 174 -12.52 20.46 -8.52
CA LEU A 174 -11.70 21.65 -8.74
C LEU A 174 -10.28 21.31 -9.19
N CYS A 175 -9.84 20.06 -9.04
CA CYS A 175 -8.45 19.64 -9.27
C CYS A 175 -7.44 20.61 -8.60
N ARG A 176 -7.78 21.05 -7.38
CA ARG A 176 -6.92 21.90 -6.57
C ARG A 176 -5.78 21.05 -5.99
N GLN A 177 -4.63 21.67 -5.81
CA GLN A 177 -3.50 21.09 -5.08
C GLN A 177 -3.49 21.61 -3.64
N TYR A 178 -3.07 20.75 -2.73
CA TYR A 178 -3.05 21.00 -1.29
C TYR A 178 -1.63 20.82 -0.75
N SER A 179 -1.20 21.70 0.13
CA SER A 179 0.05 21.57 0.86
C SER A 179 0.01 20.39 1.84
N ALA A 180 1.17 20.00 2.33
CA ALA A 180 1.29 18.99 3.37
C ALA A 180 0.49 19.36 4.63
N GLN A 181 0.50 20.64 5.02
CA GLN A 181 -0.25 21.11 6.18
C GLN A 181 -1.77 21.03 5.97
N GLU A 182 -2.29 21.44 4.80
CA GLU A 182 -3.72 21.27 4.46
C GLU A 182 -4.10 19.78 4.43
N ALA A 183 -3.20 18.90 3.95
CA ALA A 183 -3.40 17.46 3.96
C ALA A 183 -3.49 16.87 5.38
N LEU A 184 -2.66 17.37 6.30
CA LEU A 184 -2.71 17.00 7.72
C LEU A 184 -4.03 17.46 8.38
N GLU A 185 -4.43 18.70 8.14
CA GLU A 185 -5.66 19.28 8.71
C GLU A 185 -6.93 18.55 8.25
N MET A 186 -6.96 18.04 7.01
CA MET A 186 -8.10 17.25 6.51
C MET A 186 -8.02 15.75 6.84
N GLY A 187 -7.00 15.30 7.58
CA GLY A 187 -6.80 13.89 7.93
C GLY A 187 -6.34 12.99 6.78
N LEU A 188 -5.80 13.59 5.71
CA LEU A 188 -5.30 12.85 4.54
C LEU A 188 -3.93 12.22 4.82
N VAL A 189 -3.12 12.85 5.68
CA VAL A 189 -1.81 12.35 6.13
C VAL A 189 -1.73 12.28 7.64
N ASN A 190 -0.90 11.41 8.18
CA ASN A 190 -0.79 11.17 9.62
C ASN A 190 0.13 12.20 10.31
N THR A 191 1.20 12.61 9.64
CA THR A 191 2.13 13.60 10.16
C THR A 191 2.91 14.29 9.04
N VAL A 192 3.42 15.48 9.35
CA VAL A 192 4.26 16.29 8.46
C VAL A 192 5.56 16.63 9.18
N VAL A 193 6.68 16.41 8.52
CA VAL A 193 8.02 16.66 9.06
C VAL A 193 8.91 17.36 8.04
N PRO A 194 10.00 18.03 8.45
CA PRO A 194 11.01 18.52 7.53
C PRO A 194 11.53 17.41 6.61
N PHE A 195 11.86 17.76 5.36
CA PHE A 195 12.29 16.78 4.37
C PHE A 195 13.48 15.93 4.83
N ASP A 196 14.46 16.54 5.49
CA ASP A 196 15.65 15.88 6.02
C ASP A 196 15.37 14.94 7.21
N ARG A 197 14.16 15.01 7.78
CA ARG A 197 13.70 14.12 8.86
C ARG A 197 12.73 13.03 8.39
N LEU A 198 12.31 13.09 7.14
CA LEU A 198 11.23 12.23 6.61
C LEU A 198 11.56 10.73 6.72
N GLU A 199 12.77 10.32 6.33
CA GLU A 199 13.18 8.91 6.43
C GLU A 199 13.35 8.49 7.90
N ASP A 200 13.91 9.34 8.75
CA ASP A 200 14.07 9.06 10.18
C ASP A 200 12.72 8.81 10.86
N GLU A 201 11.75 9.68 10.60
CA GLU A 201 10.40 9.56 11.17
C GLU A 201 9.70 8.30 10.66
N THR A 202 9.82 8.03 9.35
CA THR A 202 9.21 6.83 8.75
C THR A 202 9.79 5.55 9.34
N VAL A 203 11.11 5.48 9.52
CA VAL A 203 11.76 4.31 10.14
C VAL A 203 11.36 4.18 11.60
N ALA A 204 11.31 5.29 12.36
CA ALA A 204 10.88 5.27 13.76
C ALA A 204 9.44 4.73 13.90
N TRP A 205 8.53 5.10 13.01
CA TRP A 205 7.16 4.55 13.00
C TRP A 205 7.15 3.06 12.64
N ALA A 206 7.95 2.64 11.68
CA ALA A 206 8.07 1.23 11.30
C ALA A 206 8.64 0.39 12.45
N GLU A 207 9.71 0.87 13.11
CA GLU A 207 10.30 0.22 14.29
C GLU A 207 9.28 0.12 15.43
N LYS A 208 8.48 1.16 15.65
CA LYS A 208 7.41 1.14 16.65
C LYS A 208 6.34 0.08 16.35
N MET A 209 5.98 -0.12 15.08
CA MET A 209 5.06 -1.19 14.68
C MET A 209 5.66 -2.58 14.94
N MET A 210 6.97 -2.75 14.74
CA MET A 210 7.65 -4.03 14.97
C MET A 210 7.74 -4.42 16.44
N GLU A 211 7.48 -3.51 17.38
CA GLU A 211 7.31 -3.84 18.81
C GLU A 211 5.98 -4.57 19.09
N HIS A 212 5.07 -4.61 18.12
CA HIS A 212 3.73 -5.19 18.29
C HIS A 212 3.60 -6.54 17.57
N SER A 213 2.60 -7.32 18.00
CA SER A 213 2.32 -8.63 17.40
C SER A 213 2.02 -8.51 15.89
N PRO A 214 2.81 -9.14 15.02
CA PRO A 214 2.56 -9.09 13.57
C PRO A 214 1.21 -9.72 13.20
N LEU A 215 0.79 -10.77 13.89
CA LEU A 215 -0.52 -11.39 13.67
C LEU A 215 -1.66 -10.44 14.05
N ALA A 216 -1.55 -9.73 15.18
CA ALA A 216 -2.57 -8.76 15.59
C ALA A 216 -2.67 -7.61 14.56
N LEU A 217 -1.54 -7.06 14.10
CA LEU A 217 -1.53 -6.01 13.07
C LEU A 217 -2.17 -6.48 11.76
N ARG A 218 -1.86 -7.72 11.32
CA ARG A 218 -2.48 -8.35 10.15
C ARG A 218 -3.99 -8.42 10.29
N MET A 219 -4.49 -8.97 11.41
CA MET A 219 -5.93 -9.12 11.64
C MET A 219 -6.66 -7.78 11.76
N ILE A 220 -6.03 -6.78 12.39
CA ILE A 220 -6.57 -5.42 12.47
C ILE A 220 -6.67 -4.80 11.06
N LYS A 221 -5.62 -4.91 10.24
CA LYS A 221 -5.64 -4.40 8.86
C LYS A 221 -6.74 -5.07 8.03
N ALA A 222 -6.83 -6.41 8.08
CA ALA A 222 -7.89 -7.15 7.39
C ALA A 222 -9.29 -6.72 7.86
N GLY A 223 -9.50 -6.53 9.17
CA GLY A 223 -10.75 -6.05 9.75
C GLY A 223 -11.11 -4.63 9.31
N LEU A 224 -10.15 -3.69 9.32
CA LEU A 224 -10.35 -2.32 8.86
C LEU A 224 -10.71 -2.24 7.36
N ASN A 225 -10.21 -3.18 6.56
CA ASN A 225 -10.45 -3.23 5.12
C ASN A 225 -11.72 -4.00 4.74
N ALA A 226 -12.15 -4.98 5.56
CA ALA A 226 -13.23 -5.92 5.21
C ALA A 226 -14.53 -5.25 4.77
N GLU A 227 -15.00 -4.24 5.51
CA GLU A 227 -16.23 -3.50 5.16
C GLU A 227 -16.08 -2.71 3.85
N LEU A 228 -14.94 -2.04 3.68
CA LEU A 228 -14.71 -1.10 2.58
C LEU A 228 -14.42 -1.81 1.26
N ASP A 229 -13.80 -2.98 1.31
CA ASP A 229 -13.42 -3.76 0.14
C ASP A 229 -14.51 -4.82 -0.21
N GLY A 230 -15.62 -4.81 0.50
CA GLY A 230 -16.78 -5.68 0.23
C GLY A 230 -16.42 -7.16 0.30
N GLN A 231 -16.94 -7.96 -0.64
CA GLN A 231 -16.72 -9.42 -0.63
C GLN A 231 -15.22 -9.79 -0.72
N ALA A 232 -14.40 -8.99 -1.39
CA ALA A 232 -12.96 -9.23 -1.45
C ALA A 232 -12.30 -9.05 -0.07
N GLY A 233 -12.67 -7.99 0.67
CA GLY A 233 -12.18 -7.77 2.03
C GLY A 233 -12.65 -8.84 3.02
N ILE A 234 -13.91 -9.30 2.89
CA ILE A 234 -14.42 -10.42 3.68
C ILE A 234 -13.64 -11.70 3.38
N GLN A 235 -13.30 -11.95 2.10
CA GLN A 235 -12.53 -13.13 1.70
C GLN A 235 -11.12 -13.14 2.32
N GLU A 236 -10.43 -11.99 2.36
CA GLU A 236 -9.12 -11.87 3.01
C GLU A 236 -9.23 -12.16 4.53
N LEU A 237 -10.17 -11.51 5.21
CA LEU A 237 -10.41 -11.74 6.64
C LEU A 237 -10.78 -13.21 6.95
N ALA A 238 -11.64 -13.81 6.14
CA ALA A 238 -12.05 -15.20 6.30
C ALA A 238 -10.89 -16.17 6.03
N GLY A 239 -10.02 -15.85 5.05
CA GLY A 239 -8.80 -16.62 4.77
C GLY A 239 -7.85 -16.62 5.98
N ASP A 240 -7.63 -15.47 6.59
CA ASP A 240 -6.83 -15.33 7.80
C ASP A 240 -7.43 -16.13 8.98
N ALA A 241 -8.75 -16.05 9.17
CA ALA A 241 -9.44 -16.82 10.20
C ALA A 241 -9.33 -18.34 9.95
N THR A 242 -9.41 -18.77 8.68
CA THR A 242 -9.23 -20.19 8.29
C THR A 242 -7.81 -20.67 8.62
N MET A 243 -6.78 -19.85 8.34
CA MET A 243 -5.40 -20.19 8.68
C MET A 243 -5.21 -20.33 10.19
N LEU A 244 -5.80 -19.44 10.99
CA LEU A 244 -5.77 -19.53 12.44
C LEU A 244 -6.47 -20.80 12.95
N TYR A 245 -7.62 -21.15 12.33
CA TYR A 245 -8.33 -22.39 12.67
C TYR A 245 -7.47 -23.63 12.39
N TYR A 246 -6.76 -23.68 11.25
CA TYR A 246 -5.87 -24.80 10.93
C TYR A 246 -4.73 -25.02 11.93
N MET A 247 -4.39 -24.01 12.72
CA MET A 247 -3.38 -24.11 13.79
C MET A 247 -3.95 -24.69 15.10
N THR A 248 -5.26 -24.93 15.18
CA THR A 248 -5.91 -25.50 16.38
C THR A 248 -5.85 -27.02 16.43
N GLU A 249 -5.91 -27.59 17.61
CA GLU A 249 -6.03 -29.03 17.82
C GLU A 249 -7.34 -29.59 17.23
N GLU A 250 -8.42 -28.81 17.28
CA GLU A 250 -9.72 -29.19 16.71
C GLU A 250 -9.64 -29.41 15.20
N ALA A 251 -8.94 -28.54 14.46
CA ALA A 251 -8.72 -28.71 13.03
C ALA A 251 -7.87 -29.96 12.72
N GLN A 252 -6.87 -30.25 13.56
CA GLN A 252 -6.03 -31.46 13.43
C GLN A 252 -6.85 -32.73 13.65
N GLU A 253 -7.79 -32.74 14.59
CA GLU A 253 -8.69 -33.87 14.83
C GLU A 253 -9.50 -34.20 13.58
N GLY A 254 -10.08 -33.19 12.91
CA GLY A 254 -10.84 -33.40 11.68
C GLY A 254 -10.03 -34.09 10.57
N GLY A 255 -8.83 -33.57 10.31
CA GLY A 255 -7.90 -34.15 9.32
C GLY A 255 -7.47 -35.57 9.67
N LYS A 256 -7.10 -35.82 10.94
CA LYS A 256 -6.68 -37.13 11.45
C LYS A 256 -7.81 -38.15 11.34
N ALA A 257 -9.02 -37.78 11.79
CA ALA A 257 -10.19 -38.66 11.72
C ALA A 257 -10.52 -39.05 10.27
N PHE A 258 -10.41 -38.12 9.32
CA PHE A 258 -10.61 -38.40 7.90
C PHE A 258 -9.60 -39.41 7.36
N LEU A 259 -8.32 -39.25 7.65
CA LEU A 259 -7.25 -40.17 7.22
C LEU A 259 -7.39 -41.57 7.83
N GLU A 260 -7.79 -41.63 9.11
CA GLU A 260 -8.02 -42.87 9.87
C GLU A 260 -9.38 -43.53 9.56
N LYS A 261 -10.19 -42.92 8.69
CA LYS A 261 -11.54 -43.38 8.32
C LYS A 261 -12.47 -43.64 9.51
N ARG A 262 -12.38 -42.81 10.54
CA ARG A 262 -13.22 -42.82 11.74
C ARG A 262 -14.06 -41.56 11.86
N LYS A 263 -15.04 -41.56 12.73
CA LYS A 263 -15.80 -40.37 13.08
C LYS A 263 -14.91 -39.40 13.92
N PRO A 264 -14.91 -38.06 13.63
CA PRO A 264 -14.23 -37.12 14.45
C PRO A 264 -14.90 -36.94 15.82
N ARG A 265 -14.11 -36.54 16.82
CA ARG A 265 -14.55 -36.36 18.21
C ARG A 265 -14.59 -34.87 18.58
N PHE A 266 -15.28 -34.04 17.80
CA PHE A 266 -15.34 -32.60 18.03
C PHE A 266 -16.00 -32.19 19.35
N GLN A 267 -16.82 -33.07 19.96
CA GLN A 267 -17.38 -32.85 21.29
C GLN A 267 -16.33 -32.75 22.39
N ASP A 268 -15.12 -33.28 22.18
CA ASP A 268 -14.04 -33.27 23.16
C ASP A 268 -13.35 -31.90 23.24
N TYR A 269 -13.62 -30.99 22.30
CA TYR A 269 -13.00 -29.66 22.24
C TYR A 269 -13.90 -28.60 22.89
N PRO A 270 -13.30 -27.51 23.44
CA PRO A 270 -14.03 -26.40 24.02
C PRO A 270 -15.07 -25.82 23.06
N LYS A 271 -16.24 -25.43 23.57
CA LYS A 271 -17.32 -24.78 22.80
C LYS A 271 -17.27 -23.25 22.91
N LEU A 272 -16.41 -22.73 23.78
CA LEU A 272 -16.15 -21.32 23.98
C LEU A 272 -14.65 -21.09 23.83
N PRO A 273 -14.24 -19.96 23.23
CA PRO A 273 -12.84 -19.58 23.15
C PRO A 273 -12.21 -19.35 24.51
#